data_22e100c06bce25246fbbee2d9775b4f5
#
_entry.id   22e100c06bce25246fbbee2d9775b4f5
#
_cell.length_a   1.000
_cell.length_b   1.000
_cell.length_c   1.000
_cell.angle_alpha   90.00
_cell.angle_beta   90.00
_cell.angle_gamma   90.00
#
_symmetry.space_group_name_H-M   'P 1'
#
loop_
_entity.id
_entity.type
_entity.pdbx_description
1 polymer ?
#
loop_
_entity_poly.entity_id
_entity_poly.type
_entity_poly.pdbx_seq_one_letter_code
_entity_poly.pdbx_strand_id
1 'polypeptide(L)'
;MASLLTTVWLVLGALSFAAVVEHAGFLQRLLEPIVNRVRRRGSLILAVNASGIGLNVVAGDQYVADVLPARMFRGEFERRGLAPEVLSRAVEDSGTVTSVLVPWNTCGAYISGVLGVPTAAYFPYCSFNLLSPVLDVLFGFIGFKVPTATPAQAAAEPDTNAPQAPQ
;
A
#
# COMPACT_ATOMS: atom_id res chain seq x y z
N MET A 1 -26.87 1.87 -16.66
CA MET A 1 -26.02 2.84 -17.39
C MET A 1 -25.69 4.06 -16.54
N ALA A 2 -26.66 4.78 -15.95
CA ALA A 2 -26.37 5.95 -15.10
C ALA A 2 -25.46 5.66 -13.90
N SER A 3 -25.63 4.54 -13.22
CA SER A 3 -24.81 4.11 -12.08
C SER A 3 -23.32 3.95 -12.44
N LEU A 4 -23.02 3.32 -13.58
CA LEU A 4 -21.64 3.15 -14.04
C LEU A 4 -20.98 4.48 -14.38
N LEU A 5 -21.74 5.41 -14.97
CA LEU A 5 -21.22 6.75 -15.30
C LEU A 5 -20.86 7.53 -14.03
N THR A 6 -21.69 7.44 -12.99
CA THR A 6 -21.41 8.04 -11.68
C THR A 6 -20.15 7.48 -11.06
N THR A 7 -19.97 6.16 -11.13
CA THR A 7 -18.75 5.49 -10.62
C THR A 7 -17.51 5.95 -11.38
N VAL A 8 -17.58 6.05 -12.71
CA VAL A 8 -16.46 6.54 -13.54
C VAL A 8 -16.08 7.98 -13.14
N TRP A 9 -17.06 8.87 -12.96
CA TRP A 9 -16.80 10.25 -12.52
C TRP A 9 -16.17 10.30 -11.14
N LEU A 10 -16.62 9.46 -10.21
CA LEU A 10 -16.05 9.38 -8.87
C LEU A 10 -14.60 8.90 -8.91
N VAL A 11 -14.32 7.85 -9.70
CA VAL A 11 -12.95 7.33 -9.88
C VAL A 11 -12.03 8.37 -10.49
N LEU A 12 -12.47 9.09 -11.55
CA LEU A 12 -11.68 10.15 -12.16
C LEU A 12 -11.40 11.29 -11.19
N GLY A 13 -12.38 11.68 -10.38
CA GLY A 13 -12.20 12.68 -9.33
C GLY A 13 -11.21 12.26 -8.26
N ALA A 14 -11.31 11.01 -7.78
CA ALA A 14 -10.41 10.45 -6.79
C ALA A 14 -8.96 10.35 -7.31
N LEU A 15 -8.77 9.86 -8.54
CA LEU A 15 -7.45 9.79 -9.17
C LEU A 15 -6.83 11.18 -9.38
N SER A 16 -7.62 12.16 -9.78
CA SER A 16 -7.16 13.55 -9.93
C SER A 16 -6.71 14.12 -8.59
N PHE A 17 -7.49 13.90 -7.54
CA PHE A 17 -7.14 14.33 -6.18
C PHE A 17 -5.87 13.62 -5.68
N ALA A 18 -5.78 12.30 -5.84
CA ALA A 18 -4.62 11.52 -5.45
C ALA A 18 -3.34 12.01 -6.15
N ALA A 19 -3.41 12.27 -7.46
CA ALA A 19 -2.28 12.79 -8.24
C ALA A 19 -1.80 14.16 -7.73
N VAL A 20 -2.72 15.07 -7.36
CA VAL A 20 -2.37 16.38 -6.80
C VAL A 20 -1.68 16.24 -5.44
N VAL A 21 -2.22 15.40 -4.56
CA VAL A 21 -1.68 15.18 -3.21
C VAL A 21 -0.31 14.49 -3.26
N GLU A 22 -0.11 13.54 -4.19
CA GLU A 22 1.17 12.89 -4.44
C GLU A 22 2.19 13.90 -4.97
N HIS A 23 1.82 14.71 -5.97
CA HIS A 23 2.71 15.71 -6.58
C HIS A 23 3.10 16.83 -5.60
N ALA A 24 2.23 17.15 -4.66
CA ALA A 24 2.52 18.11 -3.59
C ALA A 24 3.56 17.61 -2.57
N GLY A 25 3.97 16.32 -2.63
CA GLY A 25 4.92 15.71 -1.71
C GLY A 25 4.42 15.57 -0.27
N PHE A 26 3.12 15.81 -0.05
CA PHE A 26 2.50 15.76 1.28
C PHE A 26 2.56 14.35 1.88
N LEU A 27 2.25 13.34 1.06
CA LEU A 27 2.23 11.94 1.47
C LEU A 27 3.64 11.44 1.83
N GLN A 28 4.65 11.87 1.08
CA GLN A 28 6.05 11.54 1.36
C GLN A 28 6.50 12.08 2.72
N ARG A 29 6.18 13.34 3.02
CA ARG A 29 6.48 13.95 4.32
C ARG A 29 5.77 13.27 5.49
N LEU A 30 4.58 12.72 5.25
CA LEU A 30 3.83 11.98 6.26
C LEU A 30 4.48 10.63 6.60
N LEU A 31 5.04 9.95 5.59
CA LEU A 31 5.65 8.62 5.75
C LEU A 31 7.12 8.67 6.19
N GLU A 32 7.84 9.73 5.86
CA GLU A 32 9.28 9.87 6.16
C GLU A 32 9.64 9.64 7.64
N PRO A 33 8.91 10.20 8.63
CA PRO A 33 9.21 9.94 10.05
C PRO A 33 8.96 8.49 10.45
N ILE A 34 8.03 7.79 9.77
CA ILE A 34 7.73 6.39 10.03
C ILE A 34 8.89 5.52 9.55
N VAL A 35 9.38 5.74 8.34
CA VAL A 35 10.53 5.03 7.75
C VAL A 35 11.76 5.17 8.64
N ASN A 36 12.07 6.37 9.11
CA ASN A 36 13.27 6.67 9.89
C ASN A 36 13.23 6.09 11.32
N ARG A 37 12.06 5.80 11.87
CA ARG A 37 11.90 5.33 13.26
C ARG A 37 11.94 3.81 13.41
N VAL A 38 11.82 3.10 12.31
CA VAL A 38 11.71 1.64 12.30
C VAL A 38 13.08 0.99 12.46
N ARG A 39 13.27 0.11 13.48
CA ARG A 39 14.55 -0.56 13.75
C ARG A 39 14.50 -2.09 13.63
N ARG A 40 13.35 -2.73 13.83
CA ARG A 40 13.18 -4.20 13.80
C ARG A 40 12.47 -4.64 12.52
N ARG A 41 12.69 -5.91 12.07
CA ARG A 41 12.02 -6.47 10.88
C ARG A 41 10.51 -6.45 11.00
N GLY A 42 9.95 -6.91 12.12
CA GLY A 42 8.50 -6.89 12.35
C GLY A 42 7.92 -5.47 12.42
N SER A 43 8.66 -4.51 13.00
CA SER A 43 8.21 -3.11 13.00
C SER A 43 8.29 -2.46 11.61
N LEU A 44 9.15 -2.98 10.71
CA LEU A 44 9.20 -2.53 9.33
C LEU A 44 7.94 -2.97 8.56
N ILE A 45 7.56 -4.24 8.69
CA ILE A 45 6.33 -4.77 8.10
C ILE A 45 5.10 -4.05 8.66
N LEU A 46 5.05 -3.83 9.99
CA LEU A 46 4.00 -3.02 10.61
C LEU A 46 3.94 -1.60 10.03
N ALA A 47 5.09 -0.97 9.81
CA ALA A 47 5.15 0.39 9.25
C ALA A 47 4.64 0.44 7.80
N VAL A 48 4.97 -0.56 6.97
CA VAL A 48 4.42 -0.70 5.62
C VAL A 48 2.90 -0.85 5.68
N ASN A 49 2.42 -1.78 6.51
CA ASN A 49 0.98 -2.02 6.68
C ASN A 49 0.23 -0.77 7.17
N ALA A 50 0.75 -0.10 8.20
CA ALA A 50 0.16 1.15 8.70
C ALA A 50 0.14 2.26 7.64
N SER A 51 1.19 2.33 6.81
CA SER A 51 1.28 3.30 5.71
C SER A 51 0.27 3.00 4.59
N GLY A 52 0.14 1.76 4.17
CA GLY A 52 -0.83 1.35 3.14
C GLY A 52 -2.28 1.61 3.58
N ILE A 53 -2.64 1.17 4.78
CA ILE A 53 -3.97 1.41 5.35
C ILE A 53 -4.23 2.92 5.52
N GLY A 54 -3.25 3.66 6.05
CA GLY A 54 -3.34 5.11 6.22
C GLY A 54 -3.56 5.84 4.89
N LEU A 55 -2.84 5.45 3.84
CA LEU A 55 -2.98 6.02 2.51
C LEU A 55 -4.32 5.67 1.86
N ASN A 56 -4.85 4.46 2.07
CA ASN A 56 -6.20 4.12 1.63
C ASN A 56 -7.27 5.06 2.20
N VAL A 57 -7.08 5.49 3.46
CA VAL A 57 -8.00 6.41 4.13
C VAL A 57 -7.78 7.86 3.66
N VAL A 58 -6.52 8.31 3.57
CA VAL A 58 -6.17 9.71 3.30
C VAL A 58 -6.21 10.04 1.81
N ALA A 59 -5.58 9.22 0.97
CA ALA A 59 -5.54 9.43 -0.47
C ALA A 59 -6.79 8.91 -1.18
N GLY A 60 -7.49 7.94 -0.58
CA GLY A 60 -8.70 7.36 -1.15
C GLY A 60 -8.47 6.57 -2.44
N ASP A 61 -7.23 6.15 -2.68
CA ASP A 61 -6.83 5.43 -3.89
C ASP A 61 -5.90 4.27 -3.57
N GLN A 62 -6.24 3.10 -4.11
CA GLN A 62 -5.46 1.87 -3.91
C GLN A 62 -4.07 1.97 -4.54
N TYR A 63 -3.96 2.52 -5.75
CA TYR A 63 -2.68 2.60 -6.46
C TYR A 63 -1.65 3.41 -5.66
N VAL A 64 -2.06 4.53 -5.08
CA VAL A 64 -1.21 5.36 -4.22
C VAL A 64 -0.83 4.60 -2.95
N ALA A 65 -1.79 3.86 -2.36
CA ALA A 65 -1.57 3.08 -1.15
C ALA A 65 -0.60 1.91 -1.34
N ASP A 66 -0.46 1.40 -2.57
CA ASP A 66 0.47 0.32 -2.92
C ASP A 66 1.84 0.87 -3.36
N VAL A 67 1.85 1.79 -4.31
CA VAL A 67 3.09 2.24 -4.98
C VAL A 67 3.95 3.11 -4.06
N LEU A 68 3.35 4.01 -3.29
CA LEU A 68 4.12 4.95 -2.49
C LEU A 68 4.87 4.27 -1.34
N PRO A 69 4.25 3.40 -0.50
CA PRO A 69 5.00 2.64 0.49
C PRO A 69 6.04 1.71 -0.15
N ALA A 70 5.71 1.05 -1.25
CA ALA A 70 6.66 0.18 -1.95
C ALA A 70 7.95 0.93 -2.31
N ARG A 71 7.84 2.11 -2.88
CA ARG A 71 9.00 2.95 -3.24
C ARG A 71 9.77 3.44 -2.02
N MET A 72 9.07 3.91 -0.99
CA MET A 72 9.69 4.51 0.18
C MET A 72 10.40 3.50 1.08
N PHE A 73 9.83 2.31 1.25
CA PHE A 73 10.40 1.29 2.12
C PHE A 73 11.41 0.37 1.41
N ARG A 74 11.47 0.38 0.07
CA ARG A 74 12.36 -0.47 -0.72
C ARG A 74 13.81 -0.45 -0.20
N GLY A 75 14.43 0.71 -0.13
CA GLY A 75 15.82 0.86 0.30
C GLY A 75 16.07 0.36 1.74
N GLU A 76 15.07 0.42 2.61
CA GLU A 76 15.19 -0.09 3.97
C GLU A 76 15.09 -1.62 4.01
N PHE A 77 14.27 -2.24 3.13
CA PHE A 77 14.22 -3.70 2.97
C PHE A 77 15.53 -4.24 2.40
N GLU A 78 16.09 -3.59 1.38
CA GLU A 78 17.39 -3.93 0.78
C GLU A 78 18.53 -3.84 1.82
N ARG A 79 18.60 -2.74 2.56
CA ARG A 79 19.61 -2.54 3.63
C ARG A 79 19.57 -3.61 4.72
N ARG A 80 18.40 -4.21 4.95
CA ARG A 80 18.22 -5.29 5.94
C ARG A 80 18.33 -6.69 5.34
N GLY A 81 18.62 -6.78 4.05
CA GLY A 81 18.72 -8.04 3.34
C GLY A 81 17.42 -8.84 3.31
N LEU A 82 16.26 -8.14 3.29
CA LEU A 82 14.95 -8.76 3.15
C LEU A 82 14.62 -8.92 1.66
N ALA A 83 14.01 -10.05 1.32
CA ALA A 83 13.62 -10.31 -0.05
C ALA A 83 12.52 -9.35 -0.51
N PRO A 84 12.52 -8.91 -1.80
CA PRO A 84 11.52 -8.00 -2.34
C PRO A 84 10.07 -8.52 -2.20
N GLU A 85 9.90 -9.83 -2.21
CA GLU A 85 8.59 -10.47 -2.06
C GLU A 85 7.95 -10.19 -0.70
N VAL A 86 8.76 -9.94 0.34
CA VAL A 86 8.25 -9.57 1.68
C VAL A 86 7.62 -8.19 1.64
N LEU A 87 8.24 -7.24 0.94
CA LEU A 87 7.70 -5.90 0.75
C LEU A 87 6.43 -5.94 -0.11
N SER A 88 6.45 -6.66 -1.24
CA SER A 88 5.30 -6.81 -2.12
C SER A 88 4.09 -7.35 -1.37
N ARG A 89 4.29 -8.43 -0.59
CA ARG A 89 3.22 -9.01 0.23
C ARG A 89 2.69 -8.01 1.25
N ALA A 90 3.55 -7.31 1.98
CA ALA A 90 3.13 -6.36 3.01
C ALA A 90 2.34 -5.19 2.42
N VAL A 91 2.71 -4.73 1.22
CA VAL A 91 1.98 -3.69 0.50
C VAL A 91 0.61 -4.19 0.02
N GLU A 92 0.54 -5.39 -0.57
CA GLU A 92 -0.73 -5.98 -1.02
C GLU A 92 -1.69 -6.24 0.14
N ASP A 93 -1.20 -6.81 1.25
CA ASP A 93 -2.02 -7.10 2.43
C ASP A 93 -2.56 -5.83 3.09
N SER A 94 -1.87 -4.71 2.97
CA SER A 94 -2.30 -3.43 3.55
C SER A 94 -3.02 -2.53 2.55
N GLY A 95 -2.46 -2.32 1.37
CA GLY A 95 -3.01 -1.42 0.36
C GLY A 95 -4.16 -2.05 -0.41
N THR A 96 -3.86 -3.12 -1.16
CA THR A 96 -4.85 -3.75 -2.03
C THR A 96 -6.02 -4.34 -1.25
N VAL A 97 -5.73 -5.20 -0.27
CA VAL A 97 -6.76 -5.97 0.44
C VAL A 97 -7.68 -5.08 1.28
N THR A 98 -7.18 -4.00 1.87
CA THR A 98 -7.99 -3.12 2.72
C THR A 98 -8.72 -2.00 1.97
N SER A 99 -8.37 -1.73 0.71
CA SER A 99 -8.94 -0.63 -0.08
C SER A 99 -10.47 -0.69 -0.19
N VAL A 100 -11.03 -1.90 -0.32
CA VAL A 100 -12.49 -2.12 -0.43
C VAL A 100 -13.26 -1.81 0.86
N LEU A 101 -12.57 -1.71 2.00
CA LEU A 101 -13.17 -1.42 3.30
C LEU A 101 -13.38 0.09 3.52
N VAL A 102 -12.75 0.94 2.72
CA VAL A 102 -12.86 2.40 2.85
C VAL A 102 -13.93 2.92 1.87
N PRO A 103 -15.03 3.51 2.36
CA PRO A 103 -16.18 3.88 1.53
C PRO A 103 -15.87 4.89 0.43
N TRP A 104 -14.94 5.79 0.65
CA TRP A 104 -14.52 6.83 -0.31
C TRP A 104 -13.29 6.46 -1.14
N ASN A 105 -12.69 5.29 -0.86
CA ASN A 105 -11.65 4.75 -1.72
C ASN A 105 -12.23 4.32 -3.07
N THR A 106 -11.47 4.44 -4.14
CA THR A 106 -11.89 4.05 -5.50
C THR A 106 -12.46 2.63 -5.55
N CYS A 107 -11.82 1.69 -4.86
CA CYS A 107 -12.27 0.29 -4.77
C CYS A 107 -13.55 0.13 -3.94
N GLY A 108 -13.61 0.76 -2.76
CA GLY A 108 -14.79 0.70 -1.89
C GLY A 108 -16.02 1.31 -2.56
N ALA A 109 -15.86 2.46 -3.22
CA ALA A 109 -16.91 3.12 -3.98
C ALA A 109 -17.38 2.27 -5.17
N TYR A 110 -16.45 1.65 -5.90
CA TYR A 110 -16.78 0.75 -7.02
C TYR A 110 -17.58 -0.45 -6.55
N ILE A 111 -17.11 -1.19 -5.54
CA ILE A 111 -17.78 -2.39 -5.01
C ILE A 111 -19.17 -2.02 -4.46
N SER A 112 -19.27 -0.94 -3.70
CA SER A 112 -20.56 -0.44 -3.19
C SER A 112 -21.54 -0.09 -4.33
N GLY A 113 -21.04 0.52 -5.39
CA GLY A 113 -21.84 0.85 -6.59
C GLY A 113 -22.31 -0.38 -7.36
N VAL A 114 -21.47 -1.41 -7.49
CA VAL A 114 -21.79 -2.66 -8.22
C VAL A 114 -22.76 -3.53 -7.41
N LEU A 115 -22.52 -3.68 -6.11
CA LEU A 115 -23.36 -4.49 -5.23
C LEU A 115 -24.70 -3.79 -4.88
N GLY A 116 -24.77 -2.46 -5.04
CA GLY A 116 -25.94 -1.68 -4.65
C GLY A 116 -26.16 -1.59 -3.14
N VAL A 117 -25.11 -1.84 -2.33
CA VAL A 117 -25.16 -1.79 -0.86
C VAL A 117 -24.00 -0.93 -0.33
N PRO A 118 -24.21 -0.20 0.77
CA PRO A 118 -23.14 0.62 1.35
C PRO A 118 -22.03 -0.26 1.93
N THR A 119 -20.81 0.28 1.95
CA THR A 119 -19.62 -0.41 2.48
C THR A 119 -19.84 -0.96 3.89
N ALA A 120 -20.54 -0.22 4.75
CA ALA A 120 -20.84 -0.66 6.12
C ALA A 120 -21.68 -1.96 6.18
N ALA A 121 -22.45 -2.27 5.13
CA ALA A 121 -23.27 -3.47 5.12
C ALA A 121 -22.45 -4.74 4.84
N TYR A 122 -21.43 -4.67 3.98
CA TYR A 122 -20.58 -5.81 3.69
C TYR A 122 -19.31 -5.88 4.56
N PHE A 123 -18.93 -4.79 5.22
CA PHE A 123 -17.73 -4.71 6.09
C PHE A 123 -17.62 -5.89 7.09
N PRO A 124 -18.68 -6.30 7.83
CA PRO A 124 -18.57 -7.40 8.79
C PRO A 124 -18.25 -8.77 8.15
N TYR A 125 -18.56 -8.91 6.86
CA TYR A 125 -18.33 -10.15 6.11
C TYR A 125 -16.93 -10.21 5.46
N CYS A 126 -16.20 -9.10 5.46
CA CYS A 126 -14.85 -8.99 4.92
C CYS A 126 -13.78 -9.46 5.93
N SER A 127 -14.00 -10.60 6.58
CA SER A 127 -13.07 -11.14 7.59
C SER A 127 -11.66 -11.38 7.03
N PHE A 128 -11.55 -11.82 5.79
CA PHE A 128 -10.26 -11.98 5.11
C PHE A 128 -9.51 -10.65 5.01
N ASN A 129 -10.18 -9.60 4.56
CA ASN A 129 -9.58 -8.27 4.38
C ASN A 129 -9.11 -7.63 5.68
N LEU A 130 -9.75 -7.96 6.80
CA LEU A 130 -9.37 -7.50 8.13
C LEU A 130 -8.23 -8.36 8.72
N LEU A 131 -8.25 -9.66 8.44
CA LEU A 131 -7.31 -10.61 9.01
C LEU A 131 -5.95 -10.60 8.30
N SER A 132 -5.94 -10.34 6.98
CA SER A 132 -4.73 -10.38 6.15
C SER A 132 -3.61 -9.47 6.69
N PRO A 133 -3.82 -8.17 6.90
CA PRO A 133 -2.77 -7.28 7.41
C PRO A 133 -2.34 -7.66 8.85
N VAL A 134 -3.27 -8.16 9.67
CA VAL A 134 -2.94 -8.61 11.04
C VAL A 134 -2.03 -9.82 11.01
N LEU A 135 -2.33 -10.80 10.15
CA LEU A 135 -1.51 -12.00 9.99
C LEU A 135 -0.13 -11.68 9.39
N ASP A 136 -0.06 -10.78 8.40
CA ASP A 136 1.22 -10.36 7.83
C ASP A 136 2.13 -9.71 8.88
N VAL A 137 1.59 -8.82 9.70
CA VAL A 137 2.32 -8.21 10.81
C VAL A 137 2.74 -9.26 11.84
N LEU A 138 1.85 -10.19 12.20
CA LEU A 138 2.16 -11.26 13.15
C LEU A 138 3.29 -12.16 12.64
N PHE A 139 3.26 -12.56 11.36
CA PHE A 139 4.33 -13.34 10.73
C PHE A 139 5.63 -12.56 10.66
N GLY A 140 5.56 -11.25 10.45
CA GLY A 140 6.71 -10.36 10.51
C GLY A 140 7.40 -10.33 11.87
N PHE A 141 6.64 -10.36 12.96
CA PHE A 141 7.20 -10.39 14.32
C PHE A 141 7.74 -11.77 14.71
N ILE A 142 7.07 -12.84 14.30
CA ILE A 142 7.51 -14.23 14.55
C ILE A 142 8.71 -14.60 13.66
N GLY A 143 8.91 -13.89 12.54
CA GLY A 143 9.94 -14.22 11.54
C GLY A 143 9.55 -15.40 10.63
N PHE A 144 8.27 -15.79 10.63
CA PHE A 144 7.76 -16.88 9.81
C PHE A 144 7.58 -16.42 8.36
N LYS A 145 8.17 -17.18 7.41
CA LYS A 145 8.11 -16.82 5.96
C LYS A 145 8.57 -15.39 5.66
N VAL A 146 9.63 -14.94 6.33
CA VAL A 146 10.32 -13.69 6.02
C VAL A 146 11.68 -14.05 5.38
N PRO A 147 11.71 -14.40 4.08
CA PRO A 147 12.93 -14.78 3.39
C PRO A 147 13.90 -13.58 3.35
N THR A 148 15.19 -13.91 3.43
CA THR A 148 16.26 -12.96 3.15
C THR A 148 16.56 -12.97 1.66
N ALA A 149 16.98 -11.83 1.11
CA ALA A 149 17.33 -11.69 -0.29
C ALA A 149 18.46 -12.68 -0.67
N THR A 150 18.28 -13.39 -1.76
CA THR A 150 19.34 -14.25 -2.32
C THR A 150 20.40 -13.37 -3.00
N PRO A 151 21.71 -13.74 -2.96
CA PRO A 151 22.75 -12.92 -3.60
C PRO A 151 22.49 -12.59 -5.08
N ALA A 152 21.78 -13.47 -5.80
CA ALA A 152 21.38 -13.26 -7.18
C ALA A 152 20.28 -12.17 -7.32
N GLN A 153 19.39 -12.05 -6.34
CA GLN A 153 18.34 -11.00 -6.33
C GLN A 153 18.92 -9.63 -5.97
N ALA A 154 19.91 -9.59 -5.07
CA ALA A 154 20.63 -8.37 -4.71
C ALA A 154 21.48 -7.82 -5.88
N ALA A 155 21.92 -8.69 -6.80
CA ALA A 155 22.73 -8.32 -7.95
C ALA A 155 21.92 -7.99 -9.21
N ALA A 156 20.64 -8.40 -9.28
CA ALA A 156 19.80 -8.25 -10.47
C ALA A 156 19.00 -6.94 -10.51
N GLU A 157 19.00 -6.14 -9.44
CA GLU A 157 18.29 -4.87 -9.41
C GLU A 157 19.20 -3.74 -9.91
N PRO A 158 18.87 -3.12 -11.06
CA PRO A 158 19.58 -1.91 -11.51
C PRO A 158 19.34 -0.79 -10.50
N ASP A 159 20.40 -0.11 -10.14
CA ASP A 159 20.41 1.06 -9.26
C ASP A 159 19.49 2.16 -9.83
N THR A 160 18.23 2.15 -9.43
CA THR A 160 17.21 3.13 -9.87
C THR A 160 17.49 4.52 -9.31
N ASN A 161 18.53 4.67 -8.47
CA ASN A 161 19.03 5.94 -7.96
C ASN A 161 20.23 6.50 -8.73
N ALA A 162 20.64 5.84 -9.81
CA ALA A 162 21.64 6.44 -10.70
C ALA A 162 21.05 7.73 -11.32
N PRO A 163 21.72 8.88 -11.18
CA PRO A 163 21.27 10.12 -11.79
C PRO A 163 21.18 9.92 -13.30
N GLN A 164 19.97 10.10 -13.86
CA GLN A 164 19.79 10.08 -15.32
C GLN A 164 20.68 11.16 -15.90
N ALA A 165 21.66 10.74 -16.72
CA ALA A 165 22.50 11.67 -17.43
C ALA A 165 21.62 12.57 -18.32
N PRO A 166 21.85 13.90 -18.34
CA PRO A 166 21.10 14.80 -19.20
C PRO A 166 21.33 14.46 -20.65
N GLN A 167 20.23 14.20 -21.38
CA GLN A 167 20.22 14.14 -22.85
C GLN A 167 20.08 15.54 -23.42
#